data_d80063c4cf6e2a0c590d8f5b2d4d26f2
#
_entry.id   d80063c4cf6e2a0c590d8f5b2d4d26f2
#
_cell.length_a   1.000
_cell.length_b   1.000
_cell.length_c   1.000
_cell.angle_alpha   90.00
_cell.angle_beta   90.00
_cell.angle_gamma   90.00
#
_symmetry.space_group_name_H-M   'P 1'
#
loop_
_entity.id
_entity.type
_entity.pdbx_description
1 polymer ?
#
loop_
_entity_poly.entity_id
_entity_poly.type
_entity_poly.pdbx_seq_one_letter_code
_entity_poly.pdbx_strand_id
1 'polypeptide(L)'
;MDFTGFLGNDAVKARLSGAFASGRVAHSYLICGPVGSGKHTLTRILCAAMQCEGRGEKIPCGVCSGCRKALEGVHPDIITVDDPEHKSMTVEPIRAARSDMFIRPNEGKRKIYIIPRGQDMNESAQNALLKILEEPPDYGVFLILSTNAERLLPTIRSRCAELQLGPVEQHEALPFLRQNAPDKPDGVL
;
A
#
# COMPACT_ATOMS: atom_id res chain seq x y z
N MET A 1 -6.05 -1.80 -14.55
CA MET A 1 -6.29 -0.95 -13.35
C MET A 1 -6.22 0.53 -13.71
N ASP A 2 -6.88 1.38 -12.89
CA ASP A 2 -6.76 2.85 -12.99
C ASP A 2 -5.70 3.34 -12.00
N PHE A 3 -4.68 4.06 -12.50
CA PHE A 3 -3.58 4.61 -11.71
C PHE A 3 -3.59 6.15 -11.73
N THR A 4 -4.78 6.75 -11.84
CA THR A 4 -4.91 8.22 -11.82
C THR A 4 -4.21 8.80 -10.59
N GLY A 5 -3.30 9.76 -10.82
CA GLY A 5 -2.48 10.40 -9.78
C GLY A 5 -1.21 9.64 -9.38
N PHE A 6 -0.92 8.49 -9.98
CA PHE A 6 0.35 7.76 -9.78
C PHE A 6 1.17 7.81 -11.07
N LEU A 7 2.27 8.54 -11.05
CA LEU A 7 3.14 8.80 -12.20
C LEU A 7 4.25 7.77 -12.31
N GLY A 8 4.79 7.61 -13.52
CA GLY A 8 5.89 6.70 -13.82
C GLY A 8 5.62 5.25 -13.43
N ASN A 9 6.68 4.47 -13.23
CA ASN A 9 6.63 3.10 -12.70
C ASN A 9 5.78 2.13 -13.53
N ASP A 10 5.86 2.21 -14.87
CA ASP A 10 4.99 1.47 -15.80
C ASP A 10 5.09 -0.05 -15.65
N ALA A 11 6.26 -0.57 -15.32
CA ALA A 11 6.45 -1.99 -15.04
C ALA A 11 5.61 -2.44 -13.82
N VAL A 12 5.55 -1.61 -12.76
CA VAL A 12 4.73 -1.88 -11.57
C VAL A 12 3.25 -1.82 -11.91
N LYS A 13 2.83 -0.81 -12.69
CA LYS A 13 1.44 -0.66 -13.17
C LYS A 13 1.00 -1.87 -14.00
N ALA A 14 1.83 -2.31 -14.93
CA ALA A 14 1.57 -3.47 -15.77
C ALA A 14 1.42 -4.75 -14.95
N ARG A 15 2.35 -4.99 -14.01
CA ARG A 15 2.33 -6.15 -13.10
C ARG A 15 1.06 -6.18 -12.25
N LEU A 16 0.69 -5.06 -11.65
CA LEU A 16 -0.52 -4.95 -10.84
C LEU A 16 -1.79 -5.11 -11.68
N SER A 17 -1.85 -4.50 -12.86
CA SER A 17 -2.97 -4.67 -13.79
C SER A 17 -3.18 -6.14 -14.17
N GLY A 18 -2.10 -6.87 -14.47
CA GLY A 18 -2.15 -8.30 -14.74
C GLY A 18 -2.63 -9.13 -13.55
N ALA A 19 -2.17 -8.81 -12.33
CA ALA A 19 -2.58 -9.50 -11.11
C ALA A 19 -4.08 -9.32 -10.83
N PHE A 20 -4.59 -8.09 -10.96
CA PHE A 20 -6.02 -7.80 -10.76
C PHE A 20 -6.89 -8.40 -11.86
N ALA A 21 -6.47 -8.35 -13.12
CA ALA A 21 -7.20 -8.93 -14.25
C ALA A 21 -7.32 -10.47 -14.13
N SER A 22 -6.27 -11.12 -13.62
CA SER A 22 -6.27 -12.59 -13.42
C SER A 22 -6.83 -13.04 -12.07
N GLY A 23 -7.27 -12.11 -11.20
CA GLY A 23 -7.73 -12.41 -9.85
C GLY A 23 -6.64 -12.92 -8.89
N ARG A 24 -5.36 -12.87 -9.29
CA ARG A 24 -4.21 -13.35 -8.50
C ARG A 24 -3.56 -12.20 -7.71
N VAL A 25 -4.35 -11.53 -6.90
CA VAL A 25 -3.89 -10.46 -6.01
C VAL A 25 -3.18 -11.08 -4.80
N ALA A 26 -1.94 -10.68 -4.53
CA ALA A 26 -1.18 -11.19 -3.39
C ALA A 26 -1.80 -10.73 -2.05
N HIS A 27 -1.59 -11.53 -1.01
CA HIS A 27 -1.98 -11.18 0.37
C HIS A 27 -0.97 -10.26 1.06
N SER A 28 0.23 -10.08 0.50
CA SER A 28 1.24 -9.18 1.04
C SER A 28 2.07 -8.53 -0.06
N TYR A 29 2.25 -7.23 0.06
CA TYR A 29 3.09 -6.43 -0.83
C TYR A 29 4.14 -5.68 -0.02
N LEU A 30 5.37 -5.69 -0.51
CA LEU A 30 6.45 -4.83 -0.04
C LEU A 30 6.68 -3.73 -1.08
N ILE A 31 6.27 -2.51 -0.76
CA ILE A 31 6.35 -1.35 -1.65
C ILE A 31 7.59 -0.54 -1.27
N CYS A 32 8.66 -0.69 -2.05
CA CYS A 32 9.94 -0.05 -1.79
C CYS A 32 10.20 1.10 -2.76
N GLY A 33 10.87 2.14 -2.28
CA GLY A 33 11.31 3.26 -3.11
C GLY A 33 11.74 4.46 -2.29
N PRO A 34 12.44 5.43 -2.88
CA PRO A 34 12.89 6.63 -2.19
C PRO A 34 11.71 7.47 -1.67
N VAL A 35 12.00 8.45 -0.81
CA VAL A 35 11.01 9.45 -0.40
C VAL A 35 10.49 10.16 -1.65
N GLY A 36 9.19 10.41 -1.73
CA GLY A 36 8.57 11.05 -2.90
C GLY A 36 8.26 10.12 -4.09
N SER A 37 8.63 8.84 -4.07
CA SER A 37 8.36 7.89 -5.19
C SER A 37 6.89 7.47 -5.36
N GLY A 38 5.96 8.04 -4.61
CA GLY A 38 4.53 7.72 -4.74
C GLY A 38 4.06 6.47 -3.98
N LYS A 39 4.85 5.93 -3.02
CA LYS A 39 4.44 4.75 -2.23
C LYS A 39 3.05 4.87 -1.61
N HIS A 40 2.76 5.99 -0.95
CA HIS A 40 1.45 6.22 -0.33
C HIS A 40 0.34 6.37 -1.36
N THR A 41 0.61 7.02 -2.50
CA THR A 41 -0.36 7.15 -3.60
C THR A 41 -0.71 5.77 -4.16
N LEU A 42 0.29 4.94 -4.45
CA LEU A 42 0.08 3.57 -4.92
C LEU A 42 -0.69 2.74 -3.87
N THR A 43 -0.34 2.86 -2.59
CA THR A 43 -1.03 2.16 -1.50
C THR A 43 -2.52 2.53 -1.47
N ARG A 44 -2.86 3.82 -1.58
CA ARG A 44 -4.27 4.27 -1.64
C ARG A 44 -5.03 3.68 -2.83
N ILE A 45 -4.38 3.66 -4.01
CA ILE A 45 -4.97 3.06 -5.22
C ILE A 45 -5.19 1.56 -5.03
N LEU A 46 -4.23 0.83 -4.45
CA LEU A 46 -4.37 -0.59 -4.14
C LEU A 46 -5.50 -0.86 -3.15
N CYS A 47 -5.58 -0.08 -2.07
CA CYS A 47 -6.68 -0.18 -1.11
C CYS A 47 -8.04 0.02 -1.79
N ALA A 48 -8.19 1.07 -2.60
CA ALA A 48 -9.42 1.33 -3.33
C ALA A 48 -9.74 0.21 -4.34
N ALA A 49 -8.73 -0.34 -5.03
CA ALA A 49 -8.91 -1.44 -5.96
C ALA A 49 -9.37 -2.73 -5.26
N MET A 50 -8.79 -3.04 -4.08
CA MET A 50 -9.13 -4.23 -3.30
C MET A 50 -10.51 -4.15 -2.64
N GLN A 51 -11.00 -2.93 -2.34
CA GLN A 51 -12.33 -2.68 -1.78
C GLN A 51 -13.37 -2.35 -2.86
N CYS A 52 -12.98 -2.34 -4.14
CA CYS A 52 -13.88 -1.98 -5.22
C CYS A 52 -15.01 -3.01 -5.38
N GLU A 53 -16.24 -2.52 -5.34
CA GLU A 53 -17.46 -3.29 -5.57
C GLU A 53 -17.92 -3.26 -7.05
N GLY A 54 -17.30 -2.38 -7.84
CA GLY A 54 -17.64 -2.20 -9.25
C GLY A 54 -17.31 -3.44 -10.08
N ARG A 55 -18.18 -3.72 -11.07
CA ARG A 55 -18.03 -4.81 -12.03
C ARG A 55 -17.55 -4.31 -13.41
N GLY A 56 -17.14 -3.04 -13.49
CA GLY A 56 -16.70 -2.42 -14.76
C GLY A 56 -15.24 -2.70 -15.09
N GLU A 57 -14.83 -2.25 -16.27
CA GLU A 57 -13.44 -2.38 -16.76
C GLU A 57 -12.41 -1.58 -15.93
N LYS A 58 -12.87 -0.54 -15.21
CA LYS A 58 -12.05 0.35 -14.41
C LYS A 58 -11.99 -0.12 -12.96
N ILE A 59 -10.81 -0.47 -12.46
CA ILE A 59 -10.55 -0.83 -11.06
C ILE A 59 -9.35 -0.02 -10.58
N PRO A 60 -9.46 0.77 -9.47
CA PRO A 60 -10.70 1.12 -8.77
C PRO A 60 -11.67 1.93 -9.63
N CYS A 61 -12.99 1.77 -9.44
CA CYS A 61 -13.98 2.53 -10.20
C CYS A 61 -14.13 3.99 -9.72
N GLY A 62 -13.65 4.31 -8.53
CA GLY A 62 -13.66 5.65 -7.91
C GLY A 62 -15.03 6.12 -7.38
N VAL A 63 -16.14 5.44 -7.74
CA VAL A 63 -17.50 5.89 -7.43
C VAL A 63 -18.26 5.05 -6.41
N CYS A 64 -17.93 3.76 -6.26
CA CYS A 64 -18.58 2.91 -5.25
C CYS A 64 -18.18 3.29 -3.83
N SER A 65 -18.96 2.85 -2.84
CA SER A 65 -18.72 3.17 -1.42
C SER A 65 -17.32 2.76 -0.96
N GLY A 66 -16.91 1.52 -1.27
CA GLY A 66 -15.58 1.00 -0.92
C GLY A 66 -14.45 1.84 -1.51
N CYS A 67 -14.52 2.22 -2.79
CA CYS A 67 -13.50 3.08 -3.42
C CYS A 67 -13.42 4.46 -2.77
N ARG A 68 -14.57 5.13 -2.56
CA ARG A 68 -14.59 6.48 -1.97
C ARG A 68 -13.99 6.47 -0.57
N LYS A 69 -14.48 5.59 0.33
CA LYS A 69 -13.97 5.49 1.69
C LYS A 69 -12.47 5.16 1.73
N ALA A 70 -11.99 4.29 0.84
CA ALA A 70 -10.58 3.94 0.75
C ALA A 70 -9.72 5.13 0.28
N LEU A 71 -10.18 5.89 -0.73
CA LEU A 71 -9.49 7.08 -1.24
C LEU A 71 -9.49 8.24 -0.25
N GLU A 72 -10.55 8.38 0.54
CA GLU A 72 -10.69 9.35 1.61
C GLU A 72 -9.96 8.95 2.91
N GLY A 73 -9.50 7.69 3.01
CA GLY A 73 -8.79 7.20 4.19
C GLY A 73 -9.69 6.89 5.40
N VAL A 74 -11.00 6.71 5.18
CA VAL A 74 -12.01 6.47 6.23
C VAL A 74 -12.66 5.09 6.17
N HIS A 75 -12.09 4.15 5.39
CA HIS A 75 -12.63 2.80 5.29
C HIS A 75 -12.32 1.99 6.55
N PRO A 76 -13.32 1.40 7.26
CA PRO A 76 -13.11 0.73 8.55
C PRO A 76 -12.23 -0.52 8.47
N ASP A 77 -12.16 -1.17 7.29
CA ASP A 77 -11.34 -2.36 7.07
C ASP A 77 -9.95 -2.04 6.49
N ILE A 78 -9.54 -0.76 6.50
CA ILE A 78 -8.19 -0.32 6.16
C ILE A 78 -7.55 0.29 7.39
N ILE A 79 -6.58 -0.41 7.96
CA ILE A 79 -5.98 -0.13 9.26
C ILE A 79 -4.52 0.25 9.06
N THR A 80 -4.13 1.42 9.53
CA THR A 80 -2.72 1.82 9.58
C THR A 80 -2.09 1.28 10.87
N VAL A 81 -1.03 0.50 10.71
CA VAL A 81 -0.24 -0.07 11.80
C VAL A 81 1.04 0.74 11.91
N ASP A 82 1.06 1.67 12.83
CA ASP A 82 2.20 2.57 13.06
C ASP A 82 2.43 2.77 14.57
N ASP A 83 3.59 3.30 14.90
CA ASP A 83 4.02 3.64 16.27
C ASP A 83 4.64 5.05 16.24
N PRO A 84 3.80 6.10 16.12
CA PRO A 84 4.29 7.46 15.90
C PRO A 84 5.04 8.03 17.12
N GLU A 85 4.82 7.49 18.31
CA GLU A 85 5.48 7.93 19.55
C GLU A 85 6.93 7.44 19.65
N HIS A 86 7.28 6.41 18.86
CA HIS A 86 8.61 5.81 18.90
C HIS A 86 9.32 5.95 17.54
N LYS A 87 10.62 6.19 17.60
CA LYS A 87 11.48 6.22 16.40
C LYS A 87 11.57 4.85 15.73
N SER A 88 11.53 3.78 16.52
CA SER A 88 11.51 2.39 16.03
C SER A 88 10.14 1.79 16.35
N MET A 89 9.50 1.19 15.37
CA MET A 89 8.22 0.51 15.57
C MET A 89 8.40 -0.72 16.46
N THR A 90 7.68 -0.72 17.57
CA THR A 90 7.68 -1.79 18.58
C THR A 90 6.82 -2.98 18.12
N VAL A 91 6.82 -4.05 18.90
CA VAL A 91 6.07 -5.28 18.57
C VAL A 91 4.57 -5.17 18.84
N GLU A 92 4.15 -4.26 19.70
CA GLU A 92 2.77 -4.14 20.19
C GLU A 92 1.78 -3.81 19.09
N PRO A 93 2.01 -2.82 18.17
CA PRO A 93 1.11 -2.56 17.04
C PRO A 93 0.96 -3.76 16.10
N ILE A 94 2.02 -4.51 15.88
CA ILE A 94 2.01 -5.72 15.05
C ILE A 94 1.20 -6.85 15.72
N ARG A 95 1.34 -7.03 17.03
CA ARG A 95 0.55 -8.01 17.79
C ARG A 95 -0.93 -7.65 17.79
N ALA A 96 -1.27 -6.38 17.95
CA ALA A 96 -2.65 -5.89 17.87
C ALA A 96 -3.24 -6.17 16.48
N ALA A 97 -2.53 -5.83 15.41
CA ALA A 97 -2.93 -6.12 14.04
C ALA A 97 -3.13 -7.64 13.81
N ARG A 98 -2.24 -8.48 14.36
CA ARG A 98 -2.38 -9.94 14.30
C ARG A 98 -3.66 -10.43 14.96
N SER A 99 -3.98 -9.95 16.16
CA SER A 99 -5.20 -10.37 16.87
C SER A 99 -6.46 -9.93 16.13
N ASP A 100 -6.46 -8.69 15.62
CA ASP A 100 -7.57 -8.11 14.87
C ASP A 100 -7.78 -8.78 13.51
N MET A 101 -6.72 -9.31 12.88
CA MET A 101 -6.80 -9.93 11.55
C MET A 101 -7.75 -11.13 11.48
N PHE A 102 -7.93 -11.86 12.57
CA PHE A 102 -8.84 -13.01 12.60
C PHE A 102 -10.32 -12.61 12.73
N ILE A 103 -10.60 -11.33 12.96
CA ILE A 103 -11.94 -10.76 12.90
C ILE A 103 -12.25 -10.44 11.43
N ARG A 104 -13.36 -10.92 10.91
CA ARG A 104 -13.77 -10.66 9.52
C ARG A 104 -13.91 -9.16 9.23
N PRO A 105 -13.75 -8.75 7.96
CA PRO A 105 -14.04 -7.38 7.55
C PRO A 105 -15.45 -6.94 7.95
N ASN A 106 -15.60 -5.65 8.28
CA ASN A 106 -16.90 -5.07 8.66
C ASN A 106 -17.82 -4.90 7.43
N GLU A 107 -17.31 -4.28 6.37
CA GLU A 107 -18.10 -3.98 5.17
C GLU A 107 -17.35 -4.28 3.86
N GLY A 108 -16.02 -4.35 3.91
CA GLY A 108 -15.18 -4.59 2.74
C GLY A 108 -15.02 -6.06 2.39
N LYS A 109 -14.45 -6.33 1.20
CA LYS A 109 -14.07 -7.68 0.78
C LYS A 109 -12.76 -8.14 1.43
N ARG A 110 -11.91 -7.19 1.79
CA ARG A 110 -10.57 -7.41 2.33
C ARG A 110 -10.38 -6.61 3.62
N LYS A 111 -9.58 -7.14 4.52
CA LYS A 111 -9.07 -6.43 5.68
C LYS A 111 -7.61 -6.09 5.42
N ILE A 112 -7.31 -4.80 5.30
CA ILE A 112 -6.02 -4.31 4.79
C ILE A 112 -5.26 -3.63 5.91
N TYR A 113 -4.02 -4.05 6.13
CA TYR A 113 -3.11 -3.47 7.10
C TYR A 113 -1.98 -2.76 6.38
N ILE A 114 -1.82 -1.47 6.63
CA ILE A 114 -0.77 -0.64 6.07
C ILE A 114 0.31 -0.41 7.12
N ILE A 115 1.54 -0.82 6.83
CA ILE A 115 2.72 -0.54 7.66
C ILE A 115 3.54 0.52 6.94
N PRO A 116 3.42 1.82 7.32
CA PRO A 116 3.99 2.93 6.53
C PRO A 116 5.51 3.05 6.67
N ARG A 117 6.11 2.49 7.71
CA ARG A 117 7.53 2.59 8.04
C ARG A 117 8.14 1.21 8.31
N GLY A 118 8.03 0.31 7.33
CA GLY A 118 8.52 -1.07 7.46
C GLY A 118 10.01 -1.15 7.85
N GLN A 119 10.84 -0.24 7.32
CA GLN A 119 12.28 -0.17 7.65
C GLN A 119 12.55 0.21 9.12
N ASP A 120 11.58 0.73 9.84
CA ASP A 120 11.73 1.15 11.25
C ASP A 120 11.24 0.10 12.24
N MET A 121 10.71 -1.04 11.77
CA MET A 121 10.35 -2.16 12.63
C MET A 121 11.59 -2.74 13.31
N ASN A 122 11.55 -2.90 14.64
CA ASN A 122 12.56 -3.65 15.35
C ASN A 122 12.47 -5.16 15.04
N GLU A 123 13.48 -5.93 15.42
CA GLU A 123 13.54 -7.36 15.13
C GLU A 123 12.34 -8.14 15.69
N SER A 124 11.90 -7.79 16.89
CA SER A 124 10.73 -8.42 17.54
C SER A 124 9.45 -8.17 16.77
N ALA A 125 9.25 -6.94 16.25
CA ALA A 125 8.11 -6.58 15.40
C ALA A 125 8.14 -7.35 14.07
N GLN A 126 9.31 -7.43 13.43
CA GLN A 126 9.49 -8.19 12.20
C GLN A 126 9.20 -9.68 12.38
N ASN A 127 9.71 -10.29 13.45
CA ASN A 127 9.45 -11.70 13.78
C ASN A 127 7.96 -11.97 14.09
N ALA A 128 7.28 -11.03 14.75
CA ALA A 128 5.84 -11.13 14.98
C ALA A 128 5.03 -11.06 13.68
N LEU A 129 5.47 -10.24 12.73
CA LEU A 129 4.84 -10.09 11.42
C LEU A 129 4.96 -11.37 10.57
N LEU A 130 6.09 -12.09 10.65
CA LEU A 130 6.29 -13.35 9.91
C LEU A 130 5.16 -14.34 10.16
N LYS A 131 4.71 -14.48 11.41
CA LYS A 131 3.65 -15.44 11.77
C LYS A 131 2.32 -15.17 11.08
N ILE A 132 2.08 -13.91 10.70
CA ILE A 132 0.86 -13.51 9.99
C ILE A 132 1.04 -13.67 8.49
N LEU A 133 2.24 -13.38 7.98
CA LEU A 133 2.53 -13.50 6.54
C LEU A 133 2.59 -14.96 6.07
N GLU A 134 2.82 -15.92 6.98
CA GLU A 134 2.85 -17.35 6.67
C GLU A 134 1.46 -17.91 6.44
N GLU A 135 0.49 -17.55 7.27
CA GLU A 135 -0.86 -18.10 7.24
C GLU A 135 -1.91 -16.98 7.41
N PRO A 136 -2.02 -16.05 6.46
CA PRO A 136 -3.02 -15.00 6.52
C PRO A 136 -4.41 -15.57 6.20
N PRO A 137 -5.48 -15.05 6.81
CA PRO A 137 -6.84 -15.34 6.34
C PRO A 137 -7.02 -14.91 4.88
N ASP A 138 -7.89 -15.58 4.12
CA ASP A 138 -8.14 -15.30 2.69
C ASP A 138 -8.50 -13.85 2.39
N TYR A 139 -9.11 -13.14 3.35
CA TYR A 139 -9.47 -11.73 3.24
C TYR A 139 -8.39 -10.77 3.73
N GLY A 140 -7.32 -11.26 4.37
CA GLY A 140 -6.27 -10.45 4.96
C GLY A 140 -5.25 -9.98 3.92
N VAL A 141 -4.86 -8.70 3.99
CA VAL A 141 -3.82 -8.13 3.12
C VAL A 141 -2.88 -7.24 3.91
N PHE A 142 -1.58 -7.35 3.64
CA PHE A 142 -0.55 -6.47 4.19
C PHE A 142 0.10 -5.61 3.10
N LEU A 143 0.16 -4.31 3.33
CA LEU A 143 0.88 -3.35 2.49
C LEU A 143 2.01 -2.74 3.32
N ILE A 144 3.24 -3.20 3.11
CA ILE A 144 4.43 -2.77 3.85
C ILE A 144 5.16 -1.76 2.98
N LEU A 145 5.28 -0.52 3.46
CA LEU A 145 6.02 0.53 2.76
C LEU A 145 7.43 0.64 3.36
N SER A 146 8.42 0.77 2.51
CA SER A 146 9.80 0.93 2.96
C SER A 146 10.61 1.86 2.05
N THR A 147 11.51 2.61 2.62
CA THR A 147 12.54 3.34 1.87
C THR A 147 13.78 2.49 1.64
N ASN A 148 13.94 1.41 2.40
CA ASN A 148 15.07 0.49 2.30
C ASN A 148 14.62 -0.94 2.61
N ALA A 149 14.52 -1.77 1.57
CA ALA A 149 14.11 -3.18 1.69
C ALA A 149 15.12 -4.04 2.47
N GLU A 150 16.41 -3.67 2.47
CA GLU A 150 17.46 -4.45 3.12
C GLU A 150 17.37 -4.41 4.66
N ARG A 151 16.64 -3.44 5.21
CA ARG A 151 16.35 -3.38 6.65
C ARG A 151 15.28 -4.36 7.10
N LEU A 152 14.59 -4.97 6.16
CA LEU A 152 13.62 -6.03 6.43
C LEU A 152 14.29 -7.41 6.34
N LEU A 153 13.88 -8.30 7.23
CA LEU A 153 14.37 -9.68 7.23
C LEU A 153 14.13 -10.32 5.86
N PRO A 154 15.11 -11.10 5.32
CA PRO A 154 14.94 -11.84 4.08
C PRO A 154 13.69 -12.73 4.07
N THR A 155 13.33 -13.25 5.24
CA THR A 155 12.13 -14.07 5.45
C THR A 155 10.82 -13.32 5.26
N ILE A 156 10.75 -12.01 5.55
CA ILE A 156 9.62 -11.15 5.23
C ILE A 156 9.58 -10.90 3.72
N ARG A 157 10.73 -10.51 3.15
CA ARG A 157 10.83 -10.18 1.72
C ARG A 157 10.42 -11.35 0.83
N SER A 158 10.82 -12.56 1.18
CA SER A 158 10.47 -13.78 0.40
C SER A 158 8.96 -14.11 0.42
N ARG A 159 8.19 -13.57 1.37
CA ARG A 159 6.75 -13.79 1.52
C ARG A 159 5.89 -12.63 0.97
N CYS A 160 6.54 -11.57 0.48
CA CYS A 160 5.87 -10.40 -0.07
C CYS A 160 6.06 -10.32 -1.59
N ALA A 161 5.03 -9.88 -2.29
CA ALA A 161 5.18 -9.43 -3.66
C ALA A 161 5.91 -8.07 -3.65
N GLU A 162 7.19 -8.06 -3.97
CA GLU A 162 8.01 -6.84 -3.94
C GLU A 162 7.69 -5.94 -5.13
N LEU A 163 7.38 -4.67 -4.86
CA LEU A 163 7.13 -3.60 -5.82
C LEU A 163 8.19 -2.52 -5.63
N GLN A 164 9.16 -2.48 -6.54
CA GLN A 164 10.23 -1.48 -6.49
C GLN A 164 9.81 -0.24 -7.28
N LEU A 165 9.69 0.89 -6.59
CA LEU A 165 9.37 2.18 -7.19
C LEU A 165 10.66 2.97 -7.45
N GLY A 166 10.76 3.52 -8.66
CA GLY A 166 11.78 4.49 -9.04
C GLY A 166 11.34 5.93 -8.74
N PRO A 167 12.26 6.89 -8.91
CA PRO A 167 11.90 8.30 -8.95
C PRO A 167 11.00 8.57 -10.15
N VAL A 168 10.14 9.59 -10.04
CA VAL A 168 9.35 10.09 -11.18
C VAL A 168 10.25 11.01 -12.01
N GLU A 169 10.25 10.80 -13.32
CA GLU A 169 11.00 11.65 -14.25
C GLU A 169 10.44 13.07 -14.26
N GLN A 170 11.33 14.07 -14.38
CA GLN A 170 10.95 15.48 -14.33
C GLN A 170 9.92 15.85 -15.40
N HIS A 171 10.04 15.28 -16.60
CA HIS A 171 9.13 15.54 -17.71
C HIS A 171 7.70 15.01 -17.46
N GLU A 172 7.52 14.00 -16.61
CA GLU A 172 6.22 13.48 -16.17
C GLU A 172 5.69 14.26 -14.96
N ALA A 173 6.59 14.65 -14.04
CA ALA A 173 6.21 15.33 -12.80
C ALA A 173 5.72 16.76 -13.06
N LEU A 174 6.39 17.54 -13.91
CA LEU A 174 6.08 18.95 -14.13
C LEU A 174 4.66 19.22 -14.63
N PRO A 175 4.11 18.51 -15.66
CA PRO A 175 2.73 18.70 -16.08
C PRO A 175 1.72 18.41 -14.98
N PHE A 176 1.96 17.36 -14.21
CA PHE A 176 1.10 16.96 -13.10
C PHE A 176 1.10 18.01 -11.98
N LEU A 177 2.27 18.53 -11.62
CA LEU A 177 2.42 19.57 -10.60
C LEU A 177 1.74 20.88 -11.03
N ARG A 178 1.91 21.31 -12.27
CA ARG A 178 1.24 22.50 -12.82
C ARG A 178 -0.28 22.37 -12.78
N GLN A 179 -0.82 21.18 -13.04
CA GLN A 179 -2.26 20.92 -12.97
C GLN A 179 -2.80 20.94 -11.54
N ASN A 180 -2.02 20.46 -10.55
CA ASN A 180 -2.46 20.29 -9.17
C ASN A 180 -2.00 21.40 -8.21
N ALA A 181 -1.06 22.26 -8.64
CA ALA A 181 -0.54 23.40 -7.87
C ALA A 181 -0.21 24.58 -8.81
N PRO A 182 -1.22 25.14 -9.51
CA PRO A 182 -1.01 26.15 -10.55
C PRO A 182 -0.38 27.46 -10.04
N ASP A 183 -0.53 27.76 -8.75
CA ASP A 183 -0.07 29.01 -8.15
C ASP A 183 1.38 28.96 -7.65
N LYS A 184 2.11 27.85 -7.84
CA LYS A 184 3.50 27.74 -7.44
C LYS A 184 4.43 28.04 -8.60
N PRO A 185 5.45 28.92 -8.41
CA PRO A 185 6.44 29.21 -9.44
C PRO A 185 7.28 27.97 -9.77
N ASP A 186 7.69 27.84 -11.03
CA ASP A 186 8.43 26.67 -11.58
C ASP A 186 9.72 26.32 -10.81
N GLY A 187 10.29 27.22 -10.03
CA GLY A 187 11.49 26.96 -9.20
C GLY A 187 11.18 26.34 -7.83
N VAL A 188 9.91 26.10 -7.49
CA VAL A 188 9.44 25.50 -6.23
C VAL A 188 8.76 24.15 -6.48
N LEU A 189 8.57 23.79 -7.74
CA LEU A 189 8.09 22.50 -8.20
C LEU A 189 9.27 21.58 -8.47
#